data_6235ca65dcff534d43a2ddb3c8d56079
#
_entry.id   6235ca65dcff534d43a2ddb3c8d56079
#
_cell.length_a   1.000
_cell.length_b   1.000
_cell.length_c   1.000
_cell.angle_alpha   90.00
_cell.angle_beta   90.00
_cell.angle_gamma   90.00
#
_symmetry.space_group_name_H-M   'P 1'
#
loop_
_entity.id
_entity.type
_entity.pdbx_description
1 polymer ?
#
loop_
_entity_poly.entity_id
_entity_poly.type
_entity_poly.pdbx_seq_one_letter_code
_entity_poly.pdbx_strand_id
1 'polypeptide(L)'
;MAQPTTRQQFKDYCLRRLGHPVIQINVDDDQVDDRIDDALAFWSDYHYDGTEKIFMKHQITQTDIDRRWIYCPDAVTFVTGIIPFDQSGSSVNMFDLRYQLRLHDLYDFTSVSYVSYEITMQHIRTLNLLFSGTPQFRFNRHQNRLFLDIDWSRDFEVGDYVVIECYRKMQPDTISITGTVTGNTSANTLIGTGTVFDQELLENDLILLSSGAEYQVQRIKSPTELTVSATTLAANVTSVSITKTGISDIWGDRFLKQFATAKIKQQWGNNLKKFGGIQLPGGVTLNGKEIYDEATEELAKMEEEMYQMGSLPSEIYTG
;
A
#
# COMPACT_ATOMS: atom_id res chain seq x y z
N MET A 1 2.83 -3.78 -28.77
CA MET A 1 3.92 -3.94 -27.79
C MET A 1 3.28 -4.43 -26.50
N ALA A 2 3.89 -5.41 -25.83
CA ALA A 2 3.43 -5.84 -24.53
C ALA A 2 3.56 -4.67 -23.52
N GLN A 3 2.61 -4.58 -22.59
CA GLN A 3 2.71 -3.63 -21.49
C GLN A 3 3.95 -3.94 -20.64
N PRO A 4 4.65 -2.92 -20.12
CA PRO A 4 5.78 -3.17 -19.23
C PRO A 4 5.28 -3.85 -17.94
N THR A 5 5.95 -4.90 -17.53
CA THR A 5 5.64 -5.67 -16.30
C THR A 5 6.77 -5.63 -15.29
N THR A 6 7.92 -5.08 -15.67
CA THR A 6 9.08 -4.92 -14.80
C THR A 6 9.61 -3.50 -14.86
N ARG A 7 10.31 -3.08 -13.81
CA ARG A 7 10.95 -1.74 -13.73
C ARG A 7 11.87 -1.48 -14.94
N GLN A 8 12.66 -2.48 -15.37
CA GLN A 8 13.54 -2.34 -16.53
C GLN A 8 12.75 -2.11 -17.83
N GLN A 9 11.68 -2.86 -18.06
CA GLN A 9 10.83 -2.67 -19.24
C GLN A 9 10.15 -1.29 -19.24
N PHE A 10 9.77 -0.80 -18.06
CA PHE A 10 9.20 0.53 -17.88
C PHE A 10 10.23 1.62 -18.19
N LYS A 11 11.45 1.50 -17.68
CA LYS A 11 12.59 2.38 -17.98
C LYS A 11 12.85 2.44 -19.49
N ASP A 12 12.95 1.27 -20.14
CA ASP A 12 13.13 1.19 -21.59
C ASP A 12 11.98 1.82 -22.36
N TYR A 13 10.75 1.69 -21.85
CA TYR A 13 9.57 2.32 -22.46
C TYR A 13 9.68 3.84 -22.40
N CYS A 14 10.00 4.43 -21.24
CA CYS A 14 10.16 5.86 -21.06
C CYS A 14 11.26 6.43 -21.96
N LEU A 15 12.41 5.76 -22.02
CA LEU A 15 13.53 6.17 -22.87
C LEU A 15 13.17 6.08 -24.38
N ARG A 16 12.49 5.01 -24.81
CA ARG A 16 12.01 4.89 -26.20
C ARG A 16 11.04 6.00 -26.58
N ARG A 17 10.18 6.41 -25.67
CA ARG A 17 9.24 7.51 -25.89
C ARG A 17 9.96 8.86 -26.07
N LEU A 18 11.14 9.04 -25.46
CA LEU A 18 12.01 10.20 -25.63
C LEU A 18 12.88 10.12 -26.88
N GLY A 19 12.86 8.97 -27.58
CA GLY A 19 13.58 8.79 -28.87
C GLY A 19 14.78 7.85 -28.83
N HIS A 20 15.12 7.26 -27.67
CA HIS A 20 16.16 6.24 -27.60
C HIS A 20 15.79 4.99 -28.45
N PRO A 21 16.72 4.31 -29.15
CA PRO A 21 18.15 4.58 -29.26
C PRO A 21 18.54 5.53 -30.42
N VAL A 22 17.56 6.08 -31.17
CA VAL A 22 17.83 6.94 -32.33
C VAL A 22 18.46 8.25 -31.88
N ILE A 23 17.98 8.80 -30.78
CA ILE A 23 18.54 9.99 -30.12
C ILE A 23 19.22 9.56 -28.83
N GLN A 24 20.44 10.03 -28.62
CA GLN A 24 21.15 9.80 -27.37
C GLN A 24 20.54 10.69 -26.28
N ILE A 25 20.00 10.05 -25.25
CA ILE A 25 19.47 10.72 -24.06
C ILE A 25 20.58 10.80 -23.02
N ASN A 26 21.08 12.01 -22.75
CA ASN A 26 22.19 12.23 -21.83
C ASN A 26 21.69 12.30 -20.36
N VAL A 27 21.19 11.18 -19.87
CA VAL A 27 20.77 10.95 -18.48
C VAL A 27 21.39 9.66 -18.04
N ASP A 28 21.97 9.65 -16.86
CA ASP A 28 22.54 8.45 -16.26
C ASP A 28 21.43 7.49 -15.79
N ASP A 29 21.74 6.21 -15.73
CA ASP A 29 20.80 5.17 -15.34
C ASP A 29 20.23 5.39 -13.94
N ASP A 30 21.08 5.79 -12.98
CA ASP A 30 20.67 6.09 -11.61
C ASP A 30 19.74 7.32 -11.57
N GLN A 31 20.01 8.34 -12.42
CA GLN A 31 19.11 9.50 -12.52
C GLN A 31 17.74 9.13 -13.10
N VAL A 32 17.67 8.17 -14.01
CA VAL A 32 16.41 7.67 -14.56
C VAL A 32 15.64 6.93 -13.48
N ASP A 33 16.31 6.09 -12.70
CA ASP A 33 15.68 5.35 -11.58
C ASP A 33 15.16 6.29 -10.50
N ASP A 34 15.93 7.34 -10.12
CA ASP A 34 15.46 8.38 -9.19
C ASP A 34 14.19 9.09 -9.68
N ARG A 35 14.12 9.41 -10.99
CA ARG A 35 12.92 10.06 -11.56
C ARG A 35 11.72 9.11 -11.62
N ILE A 36 11.96 7.83 -11.81
CA ILE A 36 10.89 6.81 -11.72
C ILE A 36 10.39 6.69 -10.28
N ASP A 37 11.27 6.70 -9.30
CA ASP A 37 10.89 6.65 -7.88
C ASP A 37 10.11 7.90 -7.45
N ASP A 38 10.52 9.08 -7.89
CA ASP A 38 9.74 10.31 -7.69
C ASP A 38 8.35 10.23 -8.32
N ALA A 39 8.26 9.64 -9.53
CA ALA A 39 6.99 9.47 -10.21
C ALA A 39 6.08 8.45 -9.50
N LEU A 40 6.64 7.35 -9.02
CA LEU A 40 5.92 6.35 -8.22
C LEU A 40 5.44 6.93 -6.90
N ALA A 41 6.27 7.73 -6.22
CA ALA A 41 5.89 8.40 -4.98
C ALA A 41 4.69 9.32 -5.21
N PHE A 42 4.75 10.17 -6.24
CA PHE A 42 3.65 11.06 -6.59
C PHE A 42 2.38 10.30 -6.96
N TRP A 43 2.52 9.27 -7.80
CA TRP A 43 1.39 8.40 -8.19
C TRP A 43 0.74 7.74 -6.99
N SER A 44 1.53 7.18 -6.06
CA SER A 44 0.98 6.52 -4.88
C SER A 44 0.33 7.47 -3.87
N ASP A 45 0.74 8.74 -3.84
CA ASP A 45 0.19 9.73 -2.92
C ASP A 45 -1.10 10.39 -3.44
N TYR A 46 -1.30 10.48 -4.77
CA TYR A 46 -2.40 11.24 -5.37
C TYR A 46 -3.32 10.44 -6.29
N HIS A 47 -2.87 9.32 -6.85
CA HIS A 47 -3.71 8.51 -7.74
C HIS A 47 -4.72 7.68 -6.94
N TYR A 48 -5.96 7.57 -7.45
CA TYR A 48 -7.03 6.80 -6.79
C TYR A 48 -6.67 5.31 -6.57
N ASP A 49 -5.85 4.71 -7.46
CA ASP A 49 -5.34 3.34 -7.32
C ASP A 49 -3.98 3.27 -6.60
N GLY A 50 -3.46 4.40 -6.12
CA GLY A 50 -2.15 4.47 -5.45
C GLY A 50 -2.13 3.82 -4.07
N THR A 51 -3.30 3.76 -3.42
CA THR A 51 -3.48 3.16 -2.10
C THR A 51 -4.69 2.24 -2.07
N GLU A 52 -4.62 1.18 -1.28
CA GLU A 52 -5.71 0.25 -1.05
C GLU A 52 -6.11 0.25 0.41
N LYS A 53 -7.43 0.32 0.66
CA LYS A 53 -7.98 0.20 2.01
C LYS A 53 -7.94 -1.26 2.44
N ILE A 54 -7.28 -1.53 3.57
CA ILE A 54 -7.16 -2.88 4.13
C ILE A 54 -7.52 -2.89 5.62
N PHE A 55 -7.86 -4.08 6.11
CA PHE A 55 -8.05 -4.35 7.53
C PHE A 55 -6.89 -5.24 7.99
N MET A 56 -5.98 -4.65 8.77
CA MET A 56 -4.86 -5.36 9.35
C MET A 56 -5.26 -5.92 10.70
N LYS A 57 -5.11 -7.22 10.89
CA LYS A 57 -5.31 -7.89 12.17
C LYS A 57 -3.99 -7.98 12.91
N HIS A 58 -3.92 -7.40 14.11
CA HIS A 58 -2.74 -7.45 14.95
C HIS A 58 -3.08 -8.18 16.26
N GLN A 59 -2.22 -9.14 16.65
CA GLN A 59 -2.32 -9.82 17.93
C GLN A 59 -1.45 -9.11 18.95
N ILE A 60 -2.06 -8.67 20.05
CA ILE A 60 -1.37 -7.95 21.12
C ILE A 60 -0.34 -8.85 21.79
N THR A 61 0.88 -8.39 21.84
CA THR A 61 2.00 -9.05 22.49
C THR A 61 2.34 -8.36 23.82
N GLN A 62 3.05 -9.04 24.71
CA GLN A 62 3.56 -8.41 25.94
C GLN A 62 4.42 -7.18 25.62
N THR A 63 5.17 -7.24 24.52
CA THR A 63 6.02 -6.14 24.07
C THR A 63 5.21 -4.89 23.71
N ASP A 64 4.02 -5.06 23.11
CA ASP A 64 3.14 -3.95 22.75
C ASP A 64 2.56 -3.29 24.00
N ILE A 65 2.15 -4.10 25.00
CA ILE A 65 1.66 -3.62 26.29
C ILE A 65 2.75 -2.82 27.04
N ASP A 66 3.98 -3.32 27.06
CA ASP A 66 5.10 -2.66 27.74
C ASP A 66 5.50 -1.35 27.06
N ARG A 67 5.45 -1.32 25.72
CA ARG A 67 5.81 -0.15 24.89
C ARG A 67 4.67 0.85 24.73
N ARG A 68 3.41 0.42 24.90
CA ARG A 68 2.17 1.21 24.69
C ARG A 68 2.00 1.73 23.27
N TRP A 69 2.45 0.97 22.28
CA TRP A 69 2.23 1.24 20.87
C TRP A 69 2.38 -0.04 20.05
N ILE A 70 1.70 -0.07 18.89
CA ILE A 70 1.73 -1.17 17.93
C ILE A 70 2.62 -0.76 16.75
N TYR A 71 3.44 -1.67 16.28
CA TYR A 71 4.19 -1.48 15.05
C TYR A 71 3.29 -1.75 13.84
N CYS A 72 3.27 -0.82 12.88
CA CYS A 72 2.60 -1.00 11.60
C CYS A 72 3.64 -1.26 10.51
N PRO A 73 3.39 -2.19 9.57
CA PRO A 73 4.29 -2.43 8.45
C PRO A 73 4.56 -1.18 7.61
N ASP A 74 5.74 -1.12 6.98
CA ASP A 74 6.18 0.02 6.15
C ASP A 74 5.24 0.34 4.99
N ALA A 75 4.48 -0.65 4.54
CA ALA A 75 3.47 -0.47 3.50
C ALA A 75 2.26 0.37 3.94
N VAL A 76 2.03 0.55 5.26
CA VAL A 76 0.90 1.31 5.79
C VAL A 76 1.18 2.81 5.70
N THR A 77 0.35 3.50 4.94
CA THR A 77 0.46 4.95 4.73
C THR A 77 -0.23 5.75 5.82
N PHE A 78 -1.45 5.37 6.18
CA PHE A 78 -2.22 5.98 7.27
C PHE A 78 -3.29 5.05 7.82
N VAL A 79 -3.71 5.31 9.05
CA VAL A 79 -4.71 4.55 9.78
C VAL A 79 -5.98 5.40 9.89
N THR A 80 -7.13 4.83 9.56
CA THR A 80 -8.43 5.52 9.59
C THR A 80 -9.30 5.12 10.77
N GLY A 81 -9.13 3.93 11.30
CA GLY A 81 -9.93 3.45 12.40
C GLY A 81 -9.33 2.25 13.12
N ILE A 82 -9.83 1.99 14.30
CA ILE A 82 -9.43 0.83 15.11
C ILE A 82 -10.71 0.19 15.63
N ILE A 83 -10.78 -1.12 15.44
CA ILE A 83 -11.86 -1.95 15.93
C ILE A 83 -11.27 -2.89 16.97
N PRO A 84 -11.47 -2.66 18.28
CA PRO A 84 -11.04 -3.60 19.29
C PRO A 84 -11.85 -4.91 19.14
N PHE A 85 -11.14 -6.01 19.11
CA PHE A 85 -11.74 -7.33 18.95
C PHE A 85 -11.35 -8.18 20.17
N ASP A 86 -12.33 -8.39 21.05
CA ASP A 86 -12.15 -9.19 22.25
C ASP A 86 -12.10 -10.67 21.89
N GLN A 87 -11.01 -11.35 22.23
CA GLN A 87 -10.83 -12.79 21.97
C GLN A 87 -11.46 -13.67 23.07
N SER A 88 -11.74 -13.11 24.23
CA SER A 88 -12.45 -13.81 25.30
C SER A 88 -13.91 -14.12 24.96
N GLY A 89 -14.34 -13.64 23.78
CA GLY A 89 -15.63 -13.90 23.15
C GLY A 89 -15.84 -15.32 22.70
N SER A 90 -15.69 -16.24 23.59
CA SER A 90 -16.42 -17.52 23.54
C SER A 90 -17.95 -17.31 23.58
N SER A 91 -18.41 -16.12 23.75
CA SER A 91 -19.79 -15.74 23.62
C SER A 91 -19.87 -14.41 22.87
N VAL A 92 -20.22 -14.46 21.60
CA VAL A 92 -21.11 -13.43 21.06
C VAL A 92 -22.21 -13.33 22.07
N ASN A 93 -22.12 -12.36 22.96
CA ASN A 93 -23.05 -12.27 24.08
C ASN A 93 -24.41 -12.02 23.43
N MET A 94 -25.30 -13.04 23.47
CA MET A 94 -26.66 -12.94 22.90
C MET A 94 -27.43 -11.74 23.48
N PHE A 95 -26.88 -11.17 24.55
CA PHE A 95 -27.39 -9.96 25.21
C PHE A 95 -26.66 -8.69 24.80
N ASP A 96 -25.62 -8.77 23.90
CA ASP A 96 -25.01 -7.57 23.35
C ASP A 96 -26.06 -6.84 22.48
N LEU A 97 -26.31 -5.58 22.83
CA LEU A 97 -27.25 -4.71 22.12
C LEU A 97 -26.93 -4.63 20.62
N ARG A 98 -25.65 -4.66 20.25
CA ARG A 98 -25.20 -4.66 18.85
C ARG A 98 -25.57 -5.94 18.11
N TYR A 99 -25.45 -7.09 18.77
CA TYR A 99 -25.84 -8.38 18.21
C TYR A 99 -27.35 -8.45 18.02
N GLN A 100 -28.12 -8.02 19.02
CA GLN A 100 -29.58 -7.98 18.97
C GLN A 100 -30.09 -7.06 17.87
N LEU A 101 -29.50 -5.88 17.71
CA LEU A 101 -29.84 -4.94 16.65
C LEU A 101 -29.52 -5.48 15.26
N ARG A 102 -28.37 -6.13 15.08
CA ARG A 102 -28.02 -6.79 13.80
C ARG A 102 -28.92 -7.99 13.50
N LEU A 103 -29.28 -8.76 14.50
CA LEU A 103 -30.20 -9.88 14.35
C LEU A 103 -31.58 -9.40 13.93
N HIS A 104 -32.07 -8.33 14.55
CA HIS A 104 -33.36 -7.71 14.23
C HIS A 104 -33.36 -7.18 12.77
N ASP A 105 -32.28 -6.55 12.37
CA ASP A 105 -32.08 -6.02 11.00
C ASP A 105 -32.11 -7.14 9.94
N LEU A 106 -31.57 -8.32 10.27
CA LEU A 106 -31.51 -9.48 9.36
C LEU A 106 -32.87 -10.16 9.18
N TYR A 107 -33.74 -10.14 10.20
CA TYR A 107 -35.05 -10.77 10.14
C TYR A 107 -36.14 -9.87 9.59
N ASP A 108 -35.97 -8.54 9.63
CA ASP A 108 -36.96 -7.56 9.21
C ASP A 108 -36.78 -7.05 7.77
N PHE A 109 -35.84 -7.60 7.02
CA PHE A 109 -35.50 -7.17 5.65
C PHE A 109 -36.68 -7.28 4.64
N THR A 110 -37.74 -7.96 4.98
CA THR A 110 -38.90 -8.15 4.07
C THR A 110 -39.97 -7.10 4.21
N SER A 111 -39.97 -6.26 5.26
CA SER A 111 -41.08 -5.33 5.57
C SER A 111 -40.68 -3.88 5.80
N VAL A 112 -39.39 -3.56 5.86
CA VAL A 112 -38.89 -2.23 6.21
C VAL A 112 -38.64 -1.36 4.98
N SER A 113 -39.20 -0.16 4.97
CA SER A 113 -38.88 0.83 3.94
C SER A 113 -37.43 1.31 4.10
N TYR A 114 -36.76 1.62 2.99
CA TYR A 114 -35.39 2.12 2.95
C TYR A 114 -35.11 3.29 3.92
N VAL A 115 -36.10 4.18 4.10
CA VAL A 115 -36.04 5.33 5.01
C VAL A 115 -35.99 4.88 6.48
N SER A 116 -36.75 3.84 6.85
CA SER A 116 -36.73 3.30 8.22
C SER A 116 -35.36 2.62 8.50
N TYR A 117 -34.80 1.94 7.52
CA TYR A 117 -33.43 1.34 7.63
C TYR A 117 -32.37 2.39 7.90
N GLU A 118 -32.37 3.48 7.14
CA GLU A 118 -31.39 4.55 7.30
C GLU A 118 -31.48 5.25 8.66
N ILE A 119 -32.74 5.52 9.11
CA ILE A 119 -32.97 6.08 10.44
C ILE A 119 -32.47 5.13 11.53
N THR A 120 -32.75 3.84 11.41
CA THR A 120 -32.27 2.82 12.37
C THR A 120 -30.77 2.78 12.40
N MET A 121 -30.10 2.81 11.23
CA MET A 121 -28.62 2.83 11.15
C MET A 121 -28.01 4.10 11.75
N GLN A 122 -28.65 5.26 11.60
CA GLN A 122 -28.23 6.49 12.26
C GLN A 122 -28.37 6.40 13.77
N HIS A 123 -29.47 5.84 14.29
CA HIS A 123 -29.64 5.59 15.72
C HIS A 123 -28.61 4.63 16.28
N ILE A 124 -28.28 3.55 15.57
CA ILE A 124 -27.23 2.59 15.95
C ILE A 124 -25.86 3.29 16.00
N ARG A 125 -25.56 4.13 15.01
CA ARG A 125 -24.31 4.92 15.01
C ARG A 125 -24.26 5.88 16.20
N THR A 126 -25.34 6.53 16.53
CA THR A 126 -25.44 7.45 17.69
C THR A 126 -25.30 6.70 19.01
N LEU A 127 -25.94 5.53 19.14
CA LEU A 127 -25.79 4.67 20.32
C LEU A 127 -24.35 4.14 20.43
N ASN A 128 -23.74 3.73 19.33
CA ASN A 128 -22.32 3.34 19.31
C ASN A 128 -21.40 4.49 19.75
N LEU A 129 -21.69 5.72 19.35
CA LEU A 129 -20.91 6.89 19.77
C LEU A 129 -21.06 7.19 21.27
N LEU A 130 -22.25 6.95 21.83
CA LEU A 130 -22.57 7.25 23.24
C LEU A 130 -22.08 6.16 24.21
N PHE A 131 -22.15 4.88 23.80
CA PHE A 131 -21.90 3.73 24.67
C PHE A 131 -20.54 3.03 24.44
N SER A 132 -19.96 3.18 23.27
CA SER A 132 -18.61 2.71 22.99
C SER A 132 -17.80 3.87 22.50
N GLY A 133 -17.06 4.52 23.40
CA GLY A 133 -16.07 5.50 23.01
C GLY A 133 -15.17 4.88 21.93
N THR A 134 -15.09 5.50 20.76
CA THR A 134 -14.07 5.10 19.77
C THR A 134 -12.71 5.38 20.37
N PRO A 135 -11.83 4.40 20.53
CA PRO A 135 -10.51 4.63 21.06
C PRO A 135 -9.81 5.67 20.19
N GLN A 136 -9.32 6.71 20.83
CA GLN A 136 -8.50 7.71 20.13
C GLN A 136 -7.15 7.09 19.82
N PHE A 137 -6.64 7.38 18.63
CA PHE A 137 -5.36 6.86 18.18
C PHE A 137 -4.53 7.94 17.48
N ARG A 138 -3.23 7.74 17.47
CA ARG A 138 -2.26 8.59 16.76
C ARG A 138 -1.32 7.68 15.99
N PHE A 139 -1.21 7.90 14.68
CA PHE A 139 -0.28 7.16 13.83
C PHE A 139 0.85 8.07 13.36
N ASN A 140 2.09 7.59 13.44
CA ASN A 140 3.26 8.28 12.93
C ASN A 140 3.92 7.42 11.83
N ARG A 141 3.73 7.82 10.56
CA ARG A 141 4.26 7.13 9.38
C ARG A 141 5.80 7.01 9.40
N HIS A 142 6.51 8.02 9.89
CA HIS A 142 7.98 7.99 9.89
C HIS A 142 8.58 7.04 10.93
N GLN A 143 7.81 6.70 11.94
CA GLN A 143 8.21 5.76 12.98
C GLN A 143 7.44 4.43 12.91
N ASN A 144 6.46 4.33 12.01
CA ASN A 144 5.57 3.17 11.86
C ASN A 144 4.89 2.76 13.19
N ARG A 145 4.57 3.76 14.03
CA ARG A 145 4.02 3.54 15.36
C ARG A 145 2.59 4.02 15.45
N LEU A 146 1.74 3.13 15.92
CA LEU A 146 0.35 3.42 16.23
C LEU A 146 0.19 3.48 17.76
N PHE A 147 -0.12 4.64 18.27
CA PHE A 147 -0.42 4.87 19.68
C PHE A 147 -1.93 4.84 19.88
N LEU A 148 -2.38 4.10 20.90
CA LEU A 148 -3.76 4.06 21.34
C LEU A 148 -3.88 4.79 22.66
N ASP A 149 -4.86 5.67 22.79
CA ASP A 149 -5.14 6.40 24.01
C ASP A 149 -6.11 5.60 24.91
N ILE A 150 -5.58 4.51 25.46
CA ILE A 150 -6.29 3.54 26.30
C ILE A 150 -5.37 3.12 27.45
N ASP A 151 -5.94 2.50 28.47
CA ASP A 151 -5.15 1.87 29.53
C ASP A 151 -4.73 0.45 29.12
N TRP A 152 -3.51 0.35 28.56
CA TRP A 152 -2.94 -0.88 28.02
C TRP A 152 -2.91 -2.06 29.00
N SER A 153 -2.75 -1.78 30.29
CA SER A 153 -2.66 -2.80 31.32
C SER A 153 -4.02 -3.32 31.76
N ARG A 154 -5.08 -2.55 31.53
CA ARG A 154 -6.44 -2.90 31.94
C ARG A 154 -7.29 -3.38 30.77
N ASP A 155 -7.11 -2.75 29.61
CA ASP A 155 -8.01 -2.91 28.47
C ASP A 155 -7.53 -3.95 27.47
N PHE A 156 -6.27 -4.43 27.59
CA PHE A 156 -5.71 -5.50 26.77
C PHE A 156 -5.07 -6.61 27.58
N GLU A 157 -5.28 -7.84 27.10
CA GLU A 157 -4.55 -9.03 27.52
C GLU A 157 -3.64 -9.53 26.40
N VAL A 158 -2.56 -10.23 26.76
CA VAL A 158 -1.67 -10.85 25.77
C VAL A 158 -2.43 -11.91 24.99
N GLY A 159 -2.48 -11.76 23.68
CA GLY A 159 -3.22 -12.66 22.81
C GLY A 159 -4.50 -12.06 22.23
N ASP A 160 -4.96 -10.92 22.75
CA ASP A 160 -6.09 -10.18 22.20
C ASP A 160 -5.80 -9.70 20.78
N TYR A 161 -6.85 -9.48 20.03
CA TYR A 161 -6.75 -8.98 18.66
C TYR A 161 -7.31 -7.59 18.53
N VAL A 162 -6.58 -6.78 17.76
CA VAL A 162 -7.04 -5.46 17.30
C VAL A 162 -7.10 -5.47 15.80
N VAL A 163 -8.20 -5.00 15.23
CA VAL A 163 -8.33 -4.80 13.79
C VAL A 163 -8.10 -3.33 13.49
N ILE A 164 -7.07 -3.07 12.71
CA ILE A 164 -6.64 -1.73 12.31
C ILE A 164 -7.13 -1.49 10.89
N GLU A 165 -7.99 -0.50 10.72
CA GLU A 165 -8.43 -0.04 9.42
C GLU A 165 -7.40 0.96 8.89
N CYS A 166 -6.71 0.59 7.82
CA CYS A 166 -5.62 1.38 7.28
C CYS A 166 -5.57 1.34 5.76
N TYR A 167 -4.76 2.23 5.20
CA TYR A 167 -4.46 2.25 3.77
C TYR A 167 -3.02 1.82 3.54
N ARG A 168 -2.84 0.85 2.66
CA ARG A 168 -1.52 0.41 2.22
C ARG A 168 -1.15 1.05 0.89
N LYS A 169 0.12 1.34 0.74
CA LYS A 169 0.72 1.80 -0.52
C LYS A 169 0.83 0.64 -1.50
N MET A 170 0.36 0.87 -2.72
CA MET A 170 0.53 -0.08 -3.80
C MET A 170 1.95 0.02 -4.35
N GLN A 171 2.65 -1.11 -4.42
CA GLN A 171 4.05 -1.16 -4.79
C GLN A 171 4.27 -2.10 -5.97
N PRO A 172 4.81 -1.61 -7.11
CA PRO A 172 5.00 -2.44 -8.29
C PRO A 172 6.27 -3.29 -8.23
N ASP A 173 7.26 -2.90 -7.44
CA ASP A 173 8.54 -3.60 -7.34
C ASP A 173 8.46 -4.81 -6.42
N THR A 174 9.23 -5.84 -6.76
CA THR A 174 9.46 -7.00 -5.91
C THR A 174 10.50 -6.65 -4.85
N ILE A 175 10.15 -6.88 -3.57
CA ILE A 175 10.98 -6.51 -2.42
C ILE A 175 11.53 -7.78 -1.78
N SER A 176 12.83 -7.79 -1.50
CA SER A 176 13.45 -8.86 -0.72
C SER A 176 13.07 -8.73 0.76
N ILE A 177 12.61 -9.82 1.36
CA ILE A 177 12.29 -9.91 2.78
C ILE A 177 13.54 -10.30 3.54
N THR A 178 13.71 -9.70 4.72
CA THR A 178 14.87 -9.95 5.58
C THR A 178 14.88 -11.40 6.11
N GLY A 179 16.06 -12.02 6.12
CA GLY A 179 16.24 -13.36 6.68
C GLY A 179 15.96 -14.51 5.70
N THR A 180 15.80 -15.69 6.25
CA THR A 180 15.53 -16.93 5.50
C THR A 180 14.41 -17.72 6.15
N VAL A 181 13.75 -18.58 5.38
CA VAL A 181 12.65 -19.41 5.86
C VAL A 181 12.93 -20.89 5.74
N THR A 182 12.31 -21.62 6.63
CA THR A 182 12.22 -23.08 6.60
C THR A 182 10.76 -23.50 6.66
N GLY A 183 10.42 -24.60 6.00
CA GLY A 183 9.07 -25.12 5.98
C GLY A 183 9.04 -26.59 5.59
N ASN A 184 7.96 -27.28 5.98
CA ASN A 184 7.80 -28.71 5.78
C ASN A 184 6.56 -28.97 4.93
N THR A 185 6.61 -29.96 4.04
CA THR A 185 5.48 -30.42 3.20
C THR A 185 4.28 -30.93 3.98
N SER A 186 4.43 -31.18 5.30
CA SER A 186 3.32 -31.61 6.15
C SER A 186 2.52 -30.46 6.76
N ALA A 187 2.94 -29.22 6.54
CA ALA A 187 2.32 -28.02 7.12
C ALA A 187 2.28 -26.89 6.09
N ASN A 188 1.44 -25.90 6.36
CA ASN A 188 1.36 -24.65 5.61
C ASN A 188 2.06 -23.48 6.33
N THR A 189 2.97 -23.81 7.24
CA THR A 189 3.67 -22.82 8.07
C THR A 189 5.11 -22.68 7.61
N LEU A 190 5.54 -21.42 7.47
CA LEU A 190 6.93 -21.06 7.25
C LEU A 190 7.51 -20.47 8.53
N ILE A 191 8.67 -20.97 8.94
CA ILE A 191 9.41 -20.51 10.10
C ILE A 191 10.62 -19.72 9.62
N GLY A 192 10.74 -18.48 10.07
CA GLY A 192 11.80 -17.56 9.72
C GLY A 192 12.98 -17.61 10.67
N THR A 193 14.15 -17.36 10.12
CA THR A 193 15.39 -17.15 10.85
C THR A 193 15.93 -15.78 10.51
N GLY A 194 15.98 -14.89 11.52
CA GLY A 194 16.38 -13.48 11.32
C GLY A 194 15.34 -12.64 10.54
N THR A 195 14.09 -13.08 10.54
CA THR A 195 12.97 -12.41 9.83
C THR A 195 12.22 -11.45 10.75
N VAL A 196 11.50 -10.50 10.15
CA VAL A 196 10.61 -9.54 10.79
C VAL A 196 9.30 -9.44 10.00
N PHE A 197 8.60 -10.58 9.88
CA PHE A 197 7.40 -10.69 9.05
C PHE A 197 6.30 -9.69 9.40
N ASP A 198 6.15 -9.37 10.67
CA ASP A 198 5.20 -8.39 11.20
C ASP A 198 5.46 -6.95 10.72
N GLN A 199 6.68 -6.67 10.26
CA GLN A 199 7.10 -5.34 9.79
C GLN A 199 7.10 -5.23 8.26
N GLU A 200 7.40 -6.32 7.56
CA GLU A 200 7.65 -6.32 6.11
C GLU A 200 6.47 -6.86 5.31
N LEU A 201 5.61 -7.70 5.90
CA LEU A 201 4.51 -8.37 5.22
C LEU A 201 3.15 -7.97 5.79
N LEU A 202 2.13 -8.12 4.95
CA LEU A 202 0.72 -8.01 5.30
C LEU A 202 -0.01 -9.30 4.92
N GLU A 203 -1.16 -9.56 5.54
CA GLU A 203 -2.05 -10.64 5.10
C GLU A 203 -2.48 -10.40 3.65
N ASN A 204 -2.57 -11.46 2.88
CA ASN A 204 -2.84 -11.50 1.43
C ASN A 204 -1.67 -11.07 0.52
N ASP A 205 -0.51 -10.71 1.05
CA ASP A 205 0.66 -10.49 0.20
C ASP A 205 1.10 -11.78 -0.52
N LEU A 206 1.53 -11.63 -1.76
CA LEU A 206 2.14 -12.72 -2.52
C LEU A 206 3.64 -12.76 -2.22
N ILE A 207 4.12 -13.93 -1.88
CA ILE A 207 5.54 -14.20 -1.60
C ILE A 207 6.08 -15.24 -2.56
N LEU A 208 7.26 -14.99 -3.09
CA LEU A 208 8.01 -15.89 -3.94
C LEU A 208 9.24 -16.39 -3.18
N LEU A 209 9.37 -17.70 -3.06
CA LEU A 209 10.56 -18.31 -2.54
C LEU A 209 11.63 -18.41 -3.62
N SER A 210 12.91 -18.32 -3.27
CA SER A 210 14.00 -18.50 -4.23
C SER A 210 14.04 -19.91 -4.86
N SER A 211 13.26 -20.86 -4.32
CA SER A 211 12.99 -22.16 -4.95
C SER A 211 12.03 -22.08 -6.15
N GLY A 212 11.41 -20.92 -6.40
CA GLY A 212 10.43 -20.70 -7.46
C GLY A 212 8.97 -20.98 -7.06
N ALA A 213 8.71 -21.37 -5.83
CA ALA A 213 7.34 -21.56 -5.34
C ALA A 213 6.73 -20.24 -4.88
N GLU A 214 5.51 -19.97 -5.31
CA GLU A 214 4.74 -18.78 -4.96
C GLU A 214 3.60 -19.14 -3.99
N TYR A 215 3.45 -18.34 -2.95
CA TYR A 215 2.41 -18.51 -1.93
C TYR A 215 1.79 -17.16 -1.57
N GLN A 216 0.54 -17.20 -1.12
CA GLN A 216 -0.13 -16.05 -0.53
C GLN A 216 -0.05 -16.16 0.99
N VAL A 217 0.30 -15.07 1.66
CA VAL A 217 0.31 -14.97 3.12
C VAL A 217 -1.11 -15.02 3.64
N GLN A 218 -1.45 -16.05 4.39
CA GLN A 218 -2.77 -16.18 5.01
C GLN A 218 -2.82 -15.48 6.37
N ARG A 219 -1.77 -15.64 7.18
CA ARG A 219 -1.70 -15.07 8.52
C ARG A 219 -0.26 -14.93 8.99
N ILE A 220 0.05 -13.84 9.63
CA ILE A 220 1.31 -13.60 10.34
C ILE A 220 1.04 -13.88 11.83
N LYS A 221 1.69 -14.91 12.39
CA LYS A 221 1.52 -15.28 13.80
C LYS A 221 2.54 -14.59 14.70
N SER A 222 3.75 -14.39 14.19
CA SER A 222 4.84 -13.76 14.93
C SER A 222 5.87 -13.18 13.94
N PRO A 223 6.85 -12.39 14.39
CA PRO A 223 7.95 -11.92 13.55
C PRO A 223 8.70 -13.03 12.79
N THR A 224 8.63 -14.27 13.33
CA THR A 224 9.34 -15.44 12.78
C THR A 224 8.42 -16.56 12.30
N GLU A 225 7.10 -16.42 12.38
CA GLU A 225 6.17 -17.46 11.96
C GLU A 225 5.03 -16.89 11.14
N LEU A 226 4.81 -17.44 9.93
CA LEU A 226 3.68 -17.13 9.09
C LEU A 226 3.02 -18.39 8.52
N THR A 227 1.75 -18.30 8.21
CA THR A 227 0.99 -19.35 7.51
C THR A 227 0.64 -18.87 6.10
N VAL A 228 0.72 -19.79 5.14
CA VAL A 228 0.37 -19.54 3.75
C VAL A 228 -0.98 -20.18 3.40
N SER A 229 -1.64 -19.69 2.36
CA SER A 229 -2.97 -20.12 1.93
C SER A 229 -3.03 -21.54 1.34
N ALA A 230 -1.87 -22.18 1.10
CA ALA A 230 -1.81 -23.59 0.68
C ALA A 230 -2.15 -24.53 1.83
N THR A 231 -2.72 -25.70 1.52
CA THR A 231 -2.97 -26.75 2.53
C THR A 231 -1.67 -27.30 3.08
N THR A 232 -0.67 -27.47 2.22
CA THR A 232 0.71 -27.90 2.55
C THR A 232 1.67 -27.23 1.59
N LEU A 233 2.94 -27.12 2.00
CA LEU A 233 3.98 -26.63 1.10
C LEU A 233 4.25 -27.63 -0.03
N ALA A 234 4.53 -27.14 -1.21
CA ALA A 234 4.82 -27.97 -2.39
C ALA A 234 6.11 -28.80 -2.25
N ALA A 235 7.08 -28.29 -1.49
CA ALA A 235 8.35 -28.94 -1.19
C ALA A 235 8.87 -28.51 0.17
N ASN A 236 9.78 -29.30 0.76
CA ASN A 236 10.51 -28.89 1.94
C ASN A 236 11.39 -27.69 1.60
N VAL A 237 11.33 -26.67 2.43
CA VAL A 237 12.06 -25.41 2.30
C VAL A 237 13.11 -25.36 3.41
N THR A 238 14.37 -25.14 3.05
CA THR A 238 15.46 -25.07 4.02
C THR A 238 16.32 -23.85 3.73
N SER A 239 16.30 -22.87 4.64
CA SER A 239 17.10 -21.62 4.55
C SER A 239 16.97 -20.89 3.20
N VAL A 240 15.75 -20.71 2.74
CA VAL A 240 15.42 -20.08 1.45
C VAL A 240 15.06 -18.63 1.70
N SER A 241 15.55 -17.71 0.85
CA SER A 241 15.14 -16.32 0.88
C SER A 241 13.75 -16.13 0.27
N ILE A 242 13.03 -15.15 0.78
CA ILE A 242 11.70 -14.78 0.30
C ILE A 242 11.77 -13.40 -0.35
N THR A 243 10.98 -13.23 -1.39
CA THR A 243 10.67 -11.92 -1.95
C THR A 243 9.16 -11.69 -1.94
N LYS A 244 8.73 -10.49 -1.59
CA LYS A 244 7.35 -10.05 -1.75
C LYS A 244 7.16 -9.65 -3.20
N THR A 245 6.19 -10.25 -3.86
CA THR A 245 5.87 -9.94 -5.26
C THR A 245 5.15 -8.60 -5.35
N GLY A 246 5.65 -7.71 -6.18
CA GLY A 246 4.99 -6.44 -6.48
C GLY A 246 3.82 -6.59 -7.44
N ILE A 247 3.00 -5.55 -7.54
CA ILE A 247 1.86 -5.50 -8.45
C ILE A 247 2.35 -4.97 -9.80
N SER A 248 2.72 -5.90 -10.69
CA SER A 248 3.32 -5.58 -11.99
C SER A 248 2.45 -4.72 -12.92
N ASP A 249 1.12 -4.79 -12.77
CA ASP A 249 0.17 -4.05 -13.61
C ASP A 249 0.29 -2.53 -13.47
N ILE A 250 0.79 -2.05 -12.34
CA ILE A 250 1.06 -0.62 -12.09
C ILE A 250 2.02 -0.05 -13.14
N TRP A 251 3.02 -0.84 -13.60
CA TRP A 251 3.92 -0.44 -14.67
C TRP A 251 3.20 -0.19 -16.00
N GLY A 252 2.02 -0.79 -16.18
CA GLY A 252 1.13 -0.59 -17.33
C GLY A 252 0.30 0.68 -17.26
N ASP A 253 0.25 1.36 -16.12
CA ASP A 253 -0.60 2.53 -15.93
C ASP A 253 -0.26 3.67 -16.90
N ARG A 254 -1.30 4.31 -17.44
CA ARG A 254 -1.16 5.35 -18.46
C ARG A 254 -0.56 6.62 -17.89
N PHE A 255 -1.05 7.05 -16.74
CA PHE A 255 -0.61 8.29 -16.11
C PHE A 255 0.84 8.16 -15.64
N LEU A 256 1.16 7.07 -14.95
CA LEU A 256 2.50 6.80 -14.46
C LEU A 256 3.54 6.81 -15.60
N LYS A 257 3.22 6.18 -16.75
CA LYS A 257 4.09 6.18 -17.93
C LYS A 257 4.34 7.59 -18.49
N GLN A 258 3.30 8.41 -18.52
CA GLN A 258 3.42 9.77 -19.04
C GLN A 258 4.20 10.64 -18.07
N PHE A 259 3.86 10.58 -16.80
CA PHE A 259 4.48 11.39 -15.75
C PHE A 259 5.97 11.07 -15.56
N ALA A 260 6.33 9.77 -15.48
CA ALA A 260 7.73 9.35 -15.41
C ALA A 260 8.52 9.78 -16.65
N THR A 261 7.94 9.68 -17.85
CA THR A 261 8.60 10.14 -19.09
C THR A 261 8.86 11.66 -19.04
N ALA A 262 7.90 12.45 -18.57
CA ALA A 262 8.08 13.90 -18.44
C ALA A 262 9.12 14.27 -17.36
N LYS A 263 9.17 13.53 -16.24
CA LYS A 263 10.23 13.69 -15.21
C LYS A 263 11.62 13.39 -15.78
N ILE A 264 11.78 12.33 -16.57
CA ILE A 264 13.04 11.99 -17.24
C ILE A 264 13.40 13.05 -18.29
N LYS A 265 12.42 13.54 -19.07
CA LYS A 265 12.61 14.64 -20.03
C LYS A 265 13.08 15.92 -19.34
N GLN A 266 12.51 16.25 -18.18
CA GLN A 266 12.92 17.39 -17.37
C GLN A 266 14.38 17.25 -16.90
N GLN A 267 14.77 16.06 -16.42
CA GLN A 267 16.15 15.77 -16.02
C GLN A 267 17.11 15.88 -17.19
N TRP A 268 16.73 15.37 -18.36
CA TRP A 268 17.52 15.50 -19.59
C TRP A 268 17.73 16.97 -19.98
N GLY A 269 16.65 17.78 -20.00
CA GLY A 269 16.72 19.21 -20.23
C GLY A 269 17.63 19.93 -19.20
N ASN A 270 17.55 19.54 -17.94
CA ASN A 270 18.38 20.10 -16.87
C ASN A 270 19.88 19.79 -17.07
N ASN A 271 20.21 18.56 -17.47
CA ASN A 271 21.59 18.17 -17.77
C ASN A 271 22.13 18.97 -18.98
N LEU A 272 21.29 19.20 -20.01
CA LEU A 272 21.66 19.95 -21.20
C LEU A 272 21.73 21.48 -20.99
N LYS A 273 21.05 22.04 -20.00
CA LYS A 273 21.12 23.48 -19.67
C LYS A 273 22.54 23.98 -19.45
N LYS A 274 23.39 23.13 -18.89
CA LYS A 274 24.80 23.45 -18.65
C LYS A 274 25.56 23.80 -19.95
N PHE A 275 25.09 23.27 -21.07
CA PHE A 275 25.69 23.48 -22.41
C PHE A 275 24.96 24.53 -23.24
N GLY A 276 24.02 25.27 -22.62
CA GLY A 276 23.28 26.35 -23.27
C GLY A 276 24.20 27.42 -23.80
N GLY A 277 24.02 27.75 -25.10
CA GLY A 277 24.87 28.74 -25.80
C GLY A 277 26.11 28.19 -26.47
N ILE A 278 26.42 26.89 -26.32
CA ILE A 278 27.52 26.28 -27.07
C ILE A 278 27.03 25.96 -28.49
N GLN A 279 27.66 26.57 -29.48
CA GLN A 279 27.44 26.22 -30.89
C GLN A 279 28.33 25.02 -31.26
N LEU A 280 27.68 23.95 -31.66
CA LEU A 280 28.39 22.80 -32.23
C LEU A 280 28.91 23.12 -33.64
N PRO A 281 29.98 22.43 -34.11
CA PRO A 281 30.44 22.53 -35.47
C PRO A 281 29.26 22.28 -36.45
N GLY A 282 28.89 23.27 -37.26
CA GLY A 282 27.72 23.21 -38.12
C GLY A 282 26.58 24.16 -37.74
N GLY A 283 26.73 24.96 -36.67
CA GLY A 283 25.75 25.99 -36.28
C GLY A 283 24.55 25.48 -35.49
N VAL A 284 24.58 24.22 -35.06
CA VAL A 284 23.52 23.61 -34.22
C VAL A 284 23.71 24.05 -32.77
N THR A 285 22.69 24.64 -32.18
CA THR A 285 22.61 25.01 -30.76
C THR A 285 21.87 23.95 -29.98
N LEU A 286 22.39 23.57 -28.83
CA LEU A 286 21.70 22.66 -27.90
C LEU A 286 20.70 23.47 -27.05
N ASN A 287 19.40 23.26 -27.28
CA ASN A 287 18.33 23.96 -26.58
C ASN A 287 17.88 23.21 -25.32
N GLY A 288 18.78 22.91 -24.39
CA GLY A 288 18.43 22.23 -23.14
C GLY A 288 17.39 22.97 -22.29
N LYS A 289 17.37 24.33 -22.39
CA LYS A 289 16.39 25.15 -21.69
C LYS A 289 14.96 24.90 -22.21
N GLU A 290 14.78 24.84 -23.53
CA GLU A 290 13.48 24.61 -24.16
C GLU A 290 12.91 23.24 -23.78
N ILE A 291 13.73 22.19 -23.81
CA ILE A 291 13.34 20.84 -23.38
C ILE A 291 12.90 20.83 -21.90
N TYR A 292 13.61 21.56 -21.06
CA TYR A 292 13.28 21.65 -19.64
C TYR A 292 11.96 22.42 -19.41
N ASP A 293 11.78 23.56 -20.06
CA ASP A 293 10.60 24.41 -19.91
C ASP A 293 9.35 23.67 -20.42
N GLU A 294 9.43 23.00 -21.59
CA GLU A 294 8.37 22.15 -22.13
C GLU A 294 8.01 20.98 -21.17
N ALA A 295 9.01 20.27 -20.64
CA ALA A 295 8.77 19.19 -19.67
C ALA A 295 8.13 19.70 -18.38
N THR A 296 8.49 20.90 -17.93
CA THR A 296 7.90 21.53 -16.74
C THR A 296 6.44 21.89 -16.96
N GLU A 297 6.09 22.41 -18.15
CA GLU A 297 4.69 22.68 -18.50
C GLU A 297 3.87 21.38 -18.62
N GLU A 298 4.43 20.32 -19.22
CA GLU A 298 3.80 19.01 -19.30
C GLU A 298 3.53 18.45 -17.89
N LEU A 299 4.51 18.53 -16.98
CA LEU A 299 4.36 18.08 -15.60
C LEU A 299 3.28 18.86 -14.86
N ALA A 300 3.26 20.18 -14.96
CA ALA A 300 2.25 21.01 -14.30
C ALA A 300 0.81 20.65 -14.75
N LYS A 301 0.62 20.38 -16.04
CA LYS A 301 -0.67 19.93 -16.57
C LYS A 301 -1.07 18.56 -16.03
N MET A 302 -0.12 17.61 -15.96
CA MET A 302 -0.39 16.28 -15.43
C MET A 302 -0.67 16.31 -13.92
N GLU A 303 0.02 17.15 -13.16
CA GLU A 303 -0.24 17.34 -11.74
C GLU A 303 -1.67 17.90 -11.53
N GLU A 304 -2.09 18.88 -12.35
CA GLU A 304 -3.46 19.40 -12.29
C GLU A 304 -4.50 18.32 -12.66
N GLU A 305 -4.26 17.54 -13.72
CA GLU A 305 -5.13 16.42 -14.09
C GLU A 305 -5.25 15.41 -12.95
N MET A 306 -4.15 15.10 -12.25
CA MET A 306 -4.15 14.18 -11.12
C MET A 306 -5.00 14.69 -9.96
N TYR A 307 -4.85 15.98 -9.59
CA TYR A 307 -5.67 16.58 -8.55
C TYR A 307 -7.16 16.59 -8.90
N GLN A 308 -7.49 16.76 -10.18
CA GLN A 308 -8.87 16.70 -10.66
C GLN A 308 -9.44 15.27 -10.60
N MET A 309 -8.65 14.25 -10.89
CA MET A 309 -9.06 12.84 -10.78
C MET A 309 -9.35 12.43 -9.33
N GLY A 310 -8.60 12.95 -8.37
CA GLY A 310 -8.81 12.72 -6.94
C GLY A 310 -9.97 13.51 -6.33
N SER A 311 -10.51 14.50 -7.04
CA SER A 311 -11.66 15.26 -6.57
C SER A 311 -12.94 14.44 -6.71
N LEU A 312 -13.80 14.49 -5.68
CA LEU A 312 -15.14 13.94 -5.76
C LEU A 312 -15.88 14.59 -6.95
N PRO A 313 -16.62 13.80 -7.75
CA PRO A 313 -17.45 14.39 -8.82
C PRO A 313 -18.39 15.39 -8.17
N SER A 314 -18.45 16.60 -8.76
CA SER A 314 -19.40 17.61 -8.32
C SER A 314 -20.80 17.00 -8.43
N GLU A 315 -21.49 16.82 -7.30
CA GLU A 315 -22.89 16.39 -7.30
C GLU A 315 -23.68 17.46 -8.05
N ILE A 316 -24.10 17.14 -9.26
CA ILE A 316 -25.05 17.96 -9.99
C ILE A 316 -26.41 17.71 -9.32
N TYR A 317 -26.78 18.59 -8.41
CA TYR A 317 -28.17 18.64 -7.93
C TYR A 317 -29.06 19.07 -9.10
N THR A 318 -29.57 18.09 -9.83
CA THR A 318 -30.74 18.33 -10.70
C THR A 318 -31.93 18.38 -9.78
N GLY A 319 -32.42 19.61 -9.53
CA GLY A 319 -33.65 19.85 -8.82
C GLY A 319 -34.89 19.32 -9.56
#